data_aae93bdbe9b02ffcf526dc72062cad1b
#
_entry.id   aae93bdbe9b02ffcf526dc72062cad1b
#
_cell.length_a   1.000
_cell.length_b   1.000
_cell.length_c   1.000
_cell.angle_alpha   90.00
_cell.angle_beta   90.00
_cell.angle_gamma   90.00
#
_symmetry.space_group_name_H-M   'P 1'
#
loop_
_entity.id
_entity.type
_entity.pdbx_description
1 polymer ?
#
loop_
_entity_poly.entity_id
_entity_poly.type
_entity_poly.pdbx_seq_one_letter_code
_entity_poly.pdbx_strand_id
1 'polypeptide(L)'
;MILIDPKMLELSVYEGIPHLLTPVITDMSNASNGLRWCVAEMDRRYKLMSLTGVKSLAAYNKKIKDAEKNNKQIVNPYNEDEEEFLETLQSIVVVVDEFADMMMLVGKKLEPLIARIAQ
;
A
#
# COMPACT_ATOMS: atom_id res chain seq x y z
N MET A 1 -0.83 5.64 -5.49
CA MET A 1 -1.00 6.75 -4.54
C MET A 1 -2.39 6.71 -3.95
N ILE A 2 -2.51 6.98 -2.67
CA ILE A 2 -3.79 7.10 -1.96
C ILE A 2 -3.86 8.51 -1.39
N LEU A 3 -4.90 9.24 -1.73
CA LEU A 3 -5.15 10.61 -1.24
C LEU A 3 -6.37 10.62 -0.33
N ILE A 4 -6.22 11.14 0.88
CA ILE A 4 -7.27 11.25 1.88
C ILE A 4 -7.48 12.72 2.22
N ASP A 5 -8.66 13.24 1.93
CA ASP A 5 -9.04 14.65 2.14
C ASP A 5 -10.44 14.74 2.75
N PRO A 6 -10.53 14.75 4.09
CA PRO A 6 -11.81 14.75 4.80
C PRO A 6 -12.66 15.99 4.55
N LYS A 7 -12.05 17.12 4.23
CA LYS A 7 -12.75 18.39 3.98
C LYS A 7 -13.11 18.62 2.52
N MET A 8 -12.61 17.79 1.59
CA MET A 8 -12.88 17.89 0.15
C MET A 8 -12.43 19.21 -0.48
N LEU A 9 -11.40 19.87 0.06
CA LEU A 9 -11.01 21.21 -0.37
C LEU A 9 -9.73 21.23 -1.21
N GLU A 10 -8.75 20.38 -0.91
CA GLU A 10 -7.41 20.54 -1.44
C GLU A 10 -7.02 19.44 -2.45
N LEU A 11 -7.35 18.19 -2.19
CA LEU A 11 -6.85 17.07 -2.99
C LEU A 11 -7.79 16.64 -4.10
N SER A 12 -9.03 17.12 -4.12
CA SER A 12 -10.02 16.76 -5.15
C SER A 12 -9.61 17.19 -6.57
N VAL A 13 -8.73 18.18 -6.69
CA VAL A 13 -8.19 18.62 -7.98
C VAL A 13 -7.34 17.52 -8.66
N TYR A 14 -6.87 16.53 -7.91
CA TYR A 14 -6.09 15.42 -8.43
C TYR A 14 -6.94 14.20 -8.80
N GLU A 15 -8.27 14.29 -8.67
CA GLU A 15 -9.15 13.19 -9.05
C GLU A 15 -8.95 12.80 -10.51
N GLY A 16 -8.87 11.49 -10.76
CA GLY A 16 -8.71 10.98 -12.12
C GLY A 16 -7.26 10.84 -12.61
N ILE A 17 -6.25 11.25 -11.83
CA ILE A 17 -4.86 11.01 -12.25
C ILE A 17 -4.56 9.50 -12.21
N PRO A 18 -3.72 9.00 -13.14
CA PRO A 18 -3.46 7.55 -13.25
C PRO A 18 -2.72 6.95 -12.06
N HIS A 19 -2.12 7.77 -11.21
CA HIS A 19 -1.36 7.33 -10.02
C HIS A 19 -2.25 6.87 -8.86
N LEU A 20 -3.56 7.20 -8.90
CA LEU A 20 -4.48 6.87 -7.82
C LEU A 20 -4.84 5.39 -7.84
N LEU A 21 -4.72 4.73 -6.68
CA LEU A 21 -5.18 3.35 -6.48
C LEU A 21 -6.69 3.28 -6.25
N THR A 22 -7.29 4.38 -5.79
CA THR A 22 -8.71 4.54 -5.53
C THR A 22 -9.06 6.01 -5.77
N PRO A 23 -10.33 6.35 -6.02
CA PRO A 23 -10.75 7.74 -6.00
C PRO A 23 -10.32 8.44 -4.71
N VAL A 24 -10.15 9.77 -4.76
CA VAL A 24 -9.79 10.55 -3.58
C VAL A 24 -10.77 10.23 -2.45
N ILE A 25 -10.24 9.85 -1.29
CA ILE A 25 -11.05 9.45 -0.15
C ILE A 25 -11.48 10.70 0.63
N THR A 26 -12.78 10.89 0.77
CA THR A 26 -13.34 12.09 1.38
C THR A 26 -14.19 11.81 2.61
N ASP A 27 -14.45 10.55 2.94
CA ASP A 27 -15.20 10.18 4.14
C ASP A 27 -14.36 9.28 5.08
N MET A 28 -14.75 9.27 6.36
CA MET A 28 -13.98 8.59 7.41
C MET A 28 -14.07 7.07 7.31
N SER A 29 -15.18 6.53 6.86
CA SER A 29 -15.34 5.08 6.69
C SER A 29 -14.36 4.56 5.63
N ASN A 30 -14.32 5.22 4.48
CA ASN A 30 -13.37 4.88 3.41
C ASN A 30 -11.92 5.18 3.80
N ALA A 31 -11.67 6.21 4.59
CA ALA A 31 -10.32 6.47 5.13
C ALA A 31 -9.84 5.32 6.02
N SER A 32 -10.71 4.83 6.92
CA SER A 32 -10.40 3.67 7.76
C SER A 32 -10.12 2.42 6.92
N ASN A 33 -10.97 2.17 5.92
CA ASN A 33 -10.79 1.03 5.01
C ASN A 33 -9.49 1.14 4.21
N GLY A 34 -9.15 2.33 3.72
CA GLY A 34 -7.92 2.59 3.00
C GLY A 34 -6.67 2.33 3.84
N LEU A 35 -6.67 2.77 5.09
CA LEU A 35 -5.56 2.54 6.02
C LEU A 35 -5.45 1.07 6.43
N ARG A 36 -6.56 0.37 6.61
CA ARG A 36 -6.54 -1.08 6.84
C ARG A 36 -5.95 -1.81 5.65
N TRP A 37 -6.33 -1.41 4.45
CA TRP A 37 -5.74 -1.96 3.23
C TRP A 37 -4.24 -1.74 3.19
N CYS A 38 -3.76 -0.55 3.56
CA CYS A 38 -2.32 -0.26 3.62
C CYS A 38 -1.58 -1.20 4.57
N VAL A 39 -2.15 -1.46 5.75
CA VAL A 39 -1.55 -2.39 6.71
C VAL A 39 -1.53 -3.82 6.14
N ALA A 40 -2.63 -4.27 5.56
CA ALA A 40 -2.70 -5.59 4.95
C ALA A 40 -1.70 -5.74 3.80
N GLU A 41 -1.58 -4.73 2.94
CA GLU A 41 -0.61 -4.71 1.83
C GLU A 41 0.83 -4.71 2.34
N MET A 42 1.11 -3.96 3.39
CA MET A 42 2.42 -3.96 4.04
C MET A 42 2.77 -5.33 4.59
N ASP A 43 1.83 -5.99 5.26
CA ASP A 43 2.02 -7.35 5.78
C ASP A 43 2.25 -8.36 4.65
N ARG A 44 1.51 -8.23 3.57
CA ARG A 44 1.71 -9.06 2.37
C ARG A 44 3.12 -8.88 1.80
N ARG A 45 3.59 -7.65 1.70
CA ARG A 45 4.94 -7.34 1.20
C ARG A 45 6.02 -7.86 2.14
N TYR A 46 5.83 -7.78 3.45
CA TYR A 46 6.76 -8.37 4.42
C TYR A 46 6.90 -9.89 4.24
N LYS A 47 5.79 -10.58 4.01
CA LYS A 47 5.82 -12.02 3.72
C LYS A 47 6.61 -12.33 2.45
N LEU A 48 6.40 -11.57 1.39
CA LEU A 48 7.14 -11.74 0.13
C LEU A 48 8.63 -11.46 0.30
N MET A 49 8.99 -10.41 1.06
CA MET A 49 10.39 -10.10 1.35
C MET A 49 11.04 -11.18 2.21
N SER A 50 10.34 -11.69 3.19
CA SER A 50 10.83 -12.81 4.01
C SER A 50 11.06 -14.06 3.16
N LEU A 51 10.11 -14.39 2.29
CA LEU A 51 10.23 -15.52 1.37
C LEU A 51 11.45 -15.40 0.46
N THR A 52 11.73 -14.22 -0.05
CA THR A 52 12.83 -13.96 -0.97
C THR A 52 14.14 -13.61 -0.28
N GLY A 53 14.15 -13.51 1.05
CA GLY A 53 15.35 -13.25 1.84
C GLY A 53 15.90 -11.84 1.70
N VAL A 54 15.07 -10.86 1.39
CA VAL A 54 15.46 -9.46 1.21
C VAL A 54 14.87 -8.57 2.29
N LYS A 55 15.47 -7.38 2.50
CA LYS A 55 15.08 -6.44 3.57
C LYS A 55 14.58 -5.09 3.06
N SER A 56 14.50 -4.90 1.75
CA SER A 56 14.05 -3.64 1.17
C SER A 56 13.27 -3.89 -0.12
N LEU A 57 12.42 -2.94 -0.48
CA LEU A 57 11.67 -3.00 -1.73
C LEU A 57 12.62 -2.99 -2.95
N ALA A 58 13.67 -2.19 -2.90
CA ALA A 58 14.66 -2.12 -3.97
C ALA A 58 15.36 -3.48 -4.17
N ALA A 59 15.77 -4.13 -3.09
CA ALA A 59 16.39 -5.46 -3.14
C ALA A 59 15.40 -6.52 -3.63
N TYR A 60 14.15 -6.46 -3.21
CA TYR A 60 13.09 -7.34 -3.71
C TYR A 60 12.93 -7.19 -5.22
N ASN A 61 12.73 -5.96 -5.70
CA ASN A 61 12.52 -5.67 -7.12
C ASN A 61 13.72 -6.10 -7.97
N LYS A 62 14.93 -5.89 -7.47
CA LYS A 62 16.15 -6.35 -8.16
C LYS A 62 16.17 -7.86 -8.30
N LYS A 63 15.84 -8.58 -7.23
CA LYS A 63 15.81 -10.05 -7.24
C LYS A 63 14.77 -10.59 -8.23
N ILE A 64 13.59 -9.97 -8.29
CA ILE A 64 12.55 -10.35 -9.24
C ILE A 64 12.99 -10.09 -10.68
N LYS A 65 13.56 -8.92 -10.98
CA LYS A 65 14.06 -8.60 -12.31
C LYS A 65 15.18 -9.54 -12.75
N ASP A 66 16.11 -9.87 -11.87
CA ASP A 66 17.20 -10.81 -12.16
C ASP A 66 16.66 -12.21 -12.46
N ALA A 67 15.64 -12.65 -11.71
CA ALA A 67 14.98 -13.93 -11.94
C ALA A 67 14.28 -13.97 -13.30
N GLU A 68 13.56 -12.92 -13.66
CA GLU A 68 12.91 -12.79 -14.97
C GLU A 68 13.93 -12.81 -16.12
N LYS A 69 15.03 -12.07 -15.97
CA LYS A 69 16.10 -12.00 -16.96
C LYS A 69 16.78 -13.34 -17.20
N ASN A 70 16.90 -14.16 -16.17
CA ASN A 70 17.54 -15.47 -16.22
C ASN A 70 16.56 -16.62 -16.50
N ASN A 71 15.29 -16.32 -16.84
CA ASN A 71 14.22 -17.29 -17.05
C ASN A 71 14.03 -18.26 -15.86
N LYS A 72 14.25 -17.75 -14.64
CA LYS A 72 14.07 -18.47 -13.37
C LYS A 72 13.08 -17.72 -12.49
N GLN A 73 11.92 -17.42 -13.04
CA GLN A 73 10.87 -16.68 -12.35
C GLN A 73 10.46 -17.39 -11.06
N ILE A 74 10.19 -16.60 -10.02
CA ILE A 74 9.84 -17.10 -8.69
C ILE A 74 8.31 -17.24 -8.60
N VAL A 75 7.85 -18.45 -8.28
CA VAL A 75 6.43 -18.73 -8.11
C VAL A 75 5.95 -18.16 -6.78
N ASN A 76 4.75 -17.55 -6.79
CA ASN A 76 4.09 -17.10 -5.58
C ASN A 76 3.45 -18.30 -4.85
N PRO A 77 3.99 -18.73 -3.70
CA PRO A 77 3.48 -19.89 -2.98
C PRO A 77 2.17 -19.59 -2.22
N TYR A 78 1.77 -18.32 -2.13
CA TYR A 78 0.54 -17.91 -1.44
C TYR A 78 -0.69 -17.91 -2.34
N ASN A 79 -0.51 -18.14 -3.63
CA ASN A 79 -1.63 -18.36 -4.56
C ASN A 79 -1.80 -19.87 -4.78
N GLU A 80 -2.80 -20.46 -4.11
CA GLU A 80 -3.04 -21.89 -4.14
C GLU A 80 -3.81 -22.33 -5.41
N ASP A 81 -4.53 -21.42 -6.05
CA ASP A 81 -5.46 -21.75 -7.13
C ASP A 81 -4.80 -21.72 -8.51
N GLU A 82 -3.80 -20.89 -8.72
CA GLU A 82 -3.11 -20.74 -10.01
C GLU A 82 -1.61 -20.55 -9.81
N GLU A 83 -0.82 -21.10 -10.74
CA GLU A 83 0.61 -20.82 -10.78
C GLU A 83 0.82 -19.35 -11.22
N GLU A 84 1.25 -18.53 -10.29
CA GLU A 84 1.51 -17.11 -10.48
C GLU A 84 2.97 -16.81 -10.15
N PHE A 85 3.65 -16.06 -11.01
CA PHE A 85 5.01 -15.60 -10.74
C PHE A 85 4.99 -14.30 -9.95
N LEU A 86 5.97 -14.14 -9.05
CA LEU A 86 6.17 -12.89 -8.35
C LEU A 86 6.56 -11.78 -9.33
N GLU A 87 5.94 -10.63 -9.19
CA GLU A 87 6.21 -9.44 -9.98
C GLU A 87 6.88 -8.36 -9.11
N THR A 88 7.52 -7.39 -9.76
CA THR A 88 8.03 -6.21 -9.06
C THR A 88 6.90 -5.42 -8.42
N LEU A 89 7.22 -4.74 -7.34
CA LEU A 89 6.26 -3.92 -6.58
C LEU A 89 6.65 -2.45 -6.67
N GLN A 90 5.66 -1.60 -6.88
CA GLN A 90 5.84 -0.16 -6.89
C GLN A 90 5.71 0.42 -5.49
N SER A 91 6.36 1.55 -5.25
CA SER A 91 6.16 2.31 -4.02
C SER A 91 4.74 2.87 -3.96
N ILE A 92 4.17 2.86 -2.78
CA ILE A 92 2.86 3.45 -2.52
C ILE A 92 3.05 4.66 -1.62
N VAL A 93 2.51 5.80 -2.04
CA VAL A 93 2.52 7.05 -1.25
C VAL A 93 1.11 7.31 -0.76
N VAL A 94 0.96 7.54 0.53
CA VAL A 94 -0.30 7.91 1.17
C VAL A 94 -0.18 9.35 1.65
N VAL A 95 -1.07 10.21 1.20
CA VAL A 95 -1.12 11.63 1.59
C VAL A 95 -2.44 11.89 2.29
N VAL A 96 -2.35 12.44 3.49
CA VAL A 96 -3.52 12.84 4.28
C VAL A 96 -3.50 14.35 4.44
N ASP A 97 -4.51 15.02 3.89
CA ASP A 97 -4.72 16.45 4.13
C ASP A 97 -5.49 16.62 5.44
N GLU A 98 -5.05 17.58 6.27
CA GLU A 98 -5.62 17.81 7.59
C GLU A 98 -5.70 16.56 8.47
N PHE A 99 -4.53 16.01 8.80
CA PHE A 99 -4.40 14.84 9.66
C PHE A 99 -5.09 15.03 11.03
N ALA A 100 -5.02 16.24 11.58
CA ALA A 100 -5.65 16.56 12.85
C ALA A 100 -7.16 16.36 12.82
N ASP A 101 -7.83 16.75 11.74
CA ASP A 101 -9.28 16.54 11.59
C ASP A 101 -9.63 15.07 11.56
N MET A 102 -8.87 14.28 10.82
CA MET A 102 -9.05 12.83 10.78
C MET A 102 -8.90 12.22 12.17
N MET A 103 -7.89 12.63 12.92
CA MET A 103 -7.63 12.12 14.27
C MET A 103 -8.71 12.54 15.28
N MET A 104 -9.28 13.72 15.14
CA MET A 104 -10.37 14.18 16.00
C MET A 104 -11.65 13.38 15.79
N LEU A 105 -11.94 12.99 14.54
CA LEU A 105 -13.18 12.28 14.20
C LEU A 105 -13.11 10.78 14.51
N VAL A 106 -11.97 10.14 14.26
CA VAL A 106 -11.85 8.67 14.31
C VAL A 106 -10.55 8.20 14.96
N GLY A 107 -9.86 9.06 15.70
CA GLY A 107 -8.51 8.84 16.20
C GLY A 107 -8.29 7.51 16.90
N LYS A 108 -9.19 7.12 17.81
CA LYS A 108 -9.06 5.86 18.56
C LYS A 108 -9.08 4.62 17.67
N LYS A 109 -9.80 4.66 16.55
CA LYS A 109 -9.86 3.56 15.58
C LYS A 109 -8.65 3.53 14.66
N LEU A 110 -8.12 4.69 14.29
CA LEU A 110 -7.06 4.82 13.29
C LEU A 110 -5.66 4.85 13.90
N GLU A 111 -5.53 5.26 15.16
CA GLU A 111 -4.22 5.38 15.82
C GLU A 111 -3.37 4.11 15.73
N PRO A 112 -3.90 2.90 16.03
CA PRO A 112 -3.10 1.68 15.87
C PRO A 112 -2.67 1.40 14.43
N LEU A 113 -3.51 1.71 13.44
CA LEU A 113 -3.18 1.53 12.03
C LEU A 113 -2.07 2.47 11.59
N ILE A 114 -2.17 3.73 11.97
CA ILE A 114 -1.17 4.75 11.67
C ILE A 114 0.16 4.42 12.33
N ALA A 115 0.14 3.99 13.59
CA ALA A 115 1.33 3.55 14.29
C ALA A 115 2.02 2.39 13.57
N ARG A 116 1.27 1.41 13.09
CA ARG A 116 1.83 0.30 12.32
C ARG A 116 2.45 0.74 11.01
N ILE A 117 1.80 1.63 10.28
CA ILE A 117 2.33 2.15 9.02
C ILE A 117 3.60 2.95 9.26
N ALA A 118 3.63 3.77 10.32
CA ALA A 118 4.78 4.61 10.65
C ALA A 118 6.01 3.83 11.15
N GLN A 119 5.78 2.70 11.81
CA GLN A 119 6.87 1.83 12.30
C GLN A 119 7.52 1.05 11.16
#